data_a5d63482eb5fb25483bca426bc1a475b
#
_entry.id   a5d63482eb5fb25483bca426bc1a475b
#
_cell.length_a   1.000
_cell.length_b   1.000
_cell.length_c   1.000
_cell.angle_alpha   90.00
_cell.angle_beta   90.00
_cell.angle_gamma   90.00
#
_symmetry.space_group_name_H-M   'P 1'
#
loop_
_entity.id
_entity.type
_entity.pdbx_description
1 polymer ?
#
loop_
_entity_poly.entity_id
_entity_poly.type
_entity_poly.pdbx_seq_one_letter_code
_entity_poly.pdbx_strand_id
1 'polypeptide(L)'
;PTADNKCIINLPVTVQHSMPHVYASQVEYMCENLKYRENVIVSLHPHNDRGCGVADSEMGLLAGADRIEGTLFGNGERTGNVDIVTLGMNMYSQGVDPKLDFSDMPHICEIYEECTGMKVGERSPYSGALVFAAFSGSHQDAIAKGMHWRDDKDPDHWNVPYLPIDPTDVGRNYDADVIRINSQSGKGGVGYILETKFGLNLPPKMREAMGYATKAVSDHKHK
;
A
#
# COMPACT_ATOMS: atom_id res chain seq x y z
N PRO A 1 11.51 34.88 9.64
CA PRO A 1 10.13 34.53 9.26
C PRO A 1 9.11 35.15 10.20
N THR A 2 7.90 35.38 9.71
CA THR A 2 6.76 35.87 10.47
C THR A 2 5.54 34.99 10.21
N ALA A 3 4.47 35.16 10.95
CA ALA A 3 3.23 34.39 10.74
C ALA A 3 2.68 34.52 9.31
N ASP A 4 2.78 35.74 8.73
CA ASP A 4 2.32 36.03 7.38
C ASP A 4 3.34 35.70 6.29
N ASN A 5 4.60 35.46 6.67
CA ASN A 5 5.71 35.16 5.74
C ASN A 5 6.59 34.05 6.33
N LYS A 6 6.09 32.83 6.26
CA LYS A 6 6.79 31.64 6.75
C LYS A 6 7.98 31.31 5.87
N CYS A 7 9.02 30.77 6.50
CA CYS A 7 10.19 30.22 5.83
C CYS A 7 10.04 28.69 5.73
N ILE A 8 10.43 28.12 4.61
CA ILE A 8 10.54 26.67 4.46
C ILE A 8 12.02 26.29 4.55
N ILE A 9 12.34 25.39 5.46
CA ILE A 9 13.66 24.75 5.56
C ILE A 9 13.50 23.30 5.09
N ASN A 10 14.24 22.96 4.04
CA ASN A 10 14.24 21.62 3.48
C ASN A 10 15.42 20.81 4.03
N LEU A 11 15.12 19.61 4.53
CA LEU A 11 16.09 18.67 5.08
C LEU A 11 16.16 17.42 4.18
N PRO A 12 17.02 17.38 3.15
CA PRO A 12 17.15 16.22 2.30
C PRO A 12 17.97 15.12 2.98
N VAL A 13 17.62 13.85 2.70
CA VAL A 13 18.45 12.68 3.05
C VAL A 13 18.84 11.95 1.77
N THR A 14 19.78 12.52 1.04
CA THR A 14 20.05 12.28 -0.39
C THR A 14 20.43 10.83 -0.70
N VAL A 15 21.26 10.18 0.11
CA VAL A 15 21.70 8.78 -0.10
C VAL A 15 21.46 7.89 1.11
N GLN A 16 20.71 8.38 2.08
CA GLN A 16 20.33 7.63 3.28
C GLN A 16 21.53 7.00 4.03
N HIS A 17 22.55 7.80 4.35
CA HIS A 17 23.74 7.31 5.06
C HIS A 17 23.45 6.70 6.43
N SER A 18 22.39 7.17 7.10
CA SER A 18 22.01 6.74 8.43
C SER A 18 20.74 5.88 8.41
N MET A 19 20.44 5.27 9.54
CA MET A 19 19.17 4.58 9.74
C MET A 19 18.04 5.60 10.01
N PRO A 20 16.76 5.25 9.72
CA PRO A 20 15.63 6.19 9.84
C PRO A 20 15.51 6.89 11.20
N HIS A 21 15.75 6.17 12.30
CA HIS A 21 15.68 6.77 13.63
C HIS A 21 16.79 7.82 13.88
N VAL A 22 17.96 7.67 13.26
CA VAL A 22 19.05 8.67 13.35
C VAL A 22 18.66 9.93 12.58
N TYR A 23 18.09 9.78 11.38
CA TYR A 23 17.57 10.90 10.62
C TYR A 23 16.44 11.61 11.39
N ALA A 24 15.50 10.85 11.96
CA ALA A 24 14.44 11.41 12.81
C ALA A 24 15.01 12.21 14.00
N SER A 25 16.05 11.72 14.68
CA SER A 25 16.70 12.46 15.76
C SER A 25 17.35 13.77 15.27
N GLN A 26 17.86 13.80 14.04
CA GLN A 26 18.38 15.06 13.43
C GLN A 26 17.23 16.04 13.16
N VAL A 27 16.07 15.54 12.68
CA VAL A 27 14.87 16.36 12.46
C VAL A 27 14.36 16.91 13.78
N GLU A 28 14.24 16.07 14.82
CA GLU A 28 13.85 16.48 16.17
C GLU A 28 14.74 17.58 16.70
N TYR A 29 16.07 17.37 16.64
CA TYR A 29 17.06 18.37 17.03
C TYR A 29 16.87 19.70 16.29
N MET A 30 16.63 19.65 14.98
CA MET A 30 16.37 20.87 14.20
C MET A 30 15.07 21.54 14.65
N CYS A 31 13.99 20.80 14.85
CA CYS A 31 12.71 21.35 15.30
C CYS A 31 12.80 22.00 16.67
N GLU A 32 13.57 21.42 17.61
CA GLU A 32 13.75 21.95 18.96
C GLU A 32 14.67 23.17 19.03
N ASN A 33 15.63 23.30 18.10
CA ASN A 33 16.64 24.36 18.14
C ASN A 33 16.43 25.47 17.12
N LEU A 34 15.47 25.34 16.20
CA LEU A 34 15.14 26.41 15.25
C LEU A 34 14.50 27.61 15.97
N LYS A 35 15.13 28.76 15.78
CA LYS A 35 14.55 30.02 16.24
C LYS A 35 13.31 30.38 15.43
N TYR A 36 12.25 30.81 16.08
CA TYR A 36 10.95 31.10 15.45
C TYR A 36 10.33 29.88 14.76
N ARG A 37 10.40 28.72 15.41
CA ARG A 37 9.92 27.43 14.89
C ARG A 37 8.48 27.50 14.39
N GLU A 38 7.63 28.27 15.06
CA GLU A 38 6.21 28.50 14.72
C GLU A 38 6.01 29.18 13.35
N ASN A 39 7.03 29.87 12.85
CA ASN A 39 7.04 30.55 11.55
C ASN A 39 7.88 29.81 10.49
N VAL A 40 8.36 28.63 10.82
CA VAL A 40 9.16 27.78 9.92
C VAL A 40 8.39 26.52 9.56
N ILE A 41 8.35 26.18 8.29
CA ILE A 41 7.91 24.88 7.79
C ILE A 41 9.16 24.00 7.59
N VAL A 42 9.29 22.97 8.42
CA VAL A 42 10.34 21.96 8.25
C VAL A 42 9.84 20.92 7.25
N SER A 43 10.44 20.93 6.07
CA SER A 43 10.11 20.04 4.97
C SER A 43 11.19 18.96 4.79
N LEU A 44 10.80 17.72 4.69
CA LEU A 44 11.74 16.62 4.46
C LEU A 44 11.69 16.19 2.99
N HIS A 45 12.86 15.86 2.45
CA HIS A 45 13.04 15.39 1.08
C HIS A 45 13.80 14.06 1.07
N PRO A 46 13.18 12.96 1.46
CA PRO A 46 13.85 11.66 1.47
C PRO A 46 13.98 11.07 0.07
N HIS A 47 15.19 10.58 -0.23
CA HIS A 47 15.42 9.62 -1.32
C HIS A 47 15.19 8.19 -0.81
N ASN A 48 15.37 7.20 -1.70
CA ASN A 48 15.08 5.80 -1.39
C ASN A 48 16.28 4.87 -1.62
N ASP A 49 17.51 5.39 -1.47
CA ASP A 49 18.75 4.68 -1.81
C ASP A 49 18.97 3.41 -1.00
N ARG A 50 18.43 3.32 0.20
CA ARG A 50 18.44 2.13 1.06
C ARG A 50 17.05 1.48 1.21
N GLY A 51 16.05 1.90 0.43
CA GLY A 51 14.69 1.42 0.56
C GLY A 51 13.97 1.91 1.83
N CYS A 52 14.44 3.00 2.44
CA CYS A 52 13.93 3.51 3.71
C CYS A 52 13.17 4.84 3.57
N GLY A 53 12.90 5.32 2.36
CA GLY A 53 12.29 6.64 2.14
C GLY A 53 10.97 6.84 2.88
N VAL A 54 10.11 5.83 2.91
CA VAL A 54 8.84 5.88 3.66
C VAL A 54 9.10 5.92 5.16
N ALA A 55 10.00 5.07 5.67
CA ALA A 55 10.34 5.04 7.09
C ALA A 55 11.00 6.34 7.57
N ASP A 56 11.90 6.93 6.76
CA ASP A 56 12.50 8.24 7.04
C ASP A 56 11.42 9.33 7.15
N SER A 57 10.43 9.28 6.26
CA SER A 57 9.31 10.23 6.23
C SER A 57 8.39 10.07 7.45
N GLU A 58 7.94 8.87 7.75
CA GLU A 58 7.05 8.59 8.88
C GLU A 58 7.71 8.99 10.21
N MET A 59 8.95 8.57 10.42
CA MET A 59 9.69 8.89 11.63
C MET A 59 10.04 10.38 11.71
N GLY A 60 10.33 11.03 10.58
CA GLY A 60 10.59 12.46 10.52
C GLY A 60 9.35 13.31 10.85
N LEU A 61 8.16 12.89 10.40
CA LEU A 61 6.89 13.53 10.81
C LEU A 61 6.65 13.39 12.31
N LEU A 62 6.88 12.20 12.87
CA LEU A 62 6.79 11.97 14.33
C LEU A 62 7.81 12.81 15.11
N ALA A 63 8.96 13.12 14.51
CA ALA A 63 10.00 13.97 15.08
C ALA A 63 9.74 15.48 14.96
N GLY A 64 8.58 15.87 14.41
CA GLY A 64 8.13 17.27 14.38
C GLY A 64 8.25 17.97 13.03
N ALA A 65 8.54 17.28 11.92
CA ALA A 65 8.48 17.87 10.59
C ALA A 65 7.03 18.21 10.21
N ASP A 66 6.86 19.24 9.37
CA ASP A 66 5.56 19.73 8.96
C ASP A 66 5.14 19.22 7.59
N ARG A 67 6.09 18.80 6.75
CA ARG A 67 5.86 18.47 5.34
C ARG A 67 6.85 17.42 4.83
N ILE A 68 6.36 16.56 3.93
CA ILE A 68 7.20 15.66 3.14
C ILE A 68 7.13 16.06 1.66
N GLU A 69 8.26 15.98 0.99
CA GLU A 69 8.40 16.11 -0.46
C GLU A 69 8.76 14.74 -1.04
N GLY A 70 7.96 14.27 -1.96
CA GLY A 70 8.15 12.98 -2.62
C GLY A 70 7.56 12.99 -4.02
N THR A 71 7.47 11.81 -4.62
CA THR A 71 6.97 11.64 -5.97
C THR A 71 6.00 10.47 -6.06
N LEU A 72 5.14 10.47 -7.08
CA LEU A 72 4.29 9.33 -7.36
C LEU A 72 5.15 8.10 -7.66
N PHE A 73 4.86 7.01 -6.96
CA PHE A 73 5.54 5.71 -7.08
C PHE A 73 7.07 5.78 -6.90
N GLY A 74 7.55 6.81 -6.20
CA GLY A 74 8.96 6.97 -5.88
C GLY A 74 9.84 7.36 -7.06
N ASN A 75 9.29 7.94 -8.14
CA ASN A 75 10.09 8.37 -9.28
C ASN A 75 11.17 9.38 -8.87
N GLY A 76 12.35 9.31 -9.48
CA GLY A 76 13.44 10.24 -9.21
C GLY A 76 14.81 9.67 -9.57
N GLU A 77 15.85 10.39 -9.18
CA GLU A 77 17.23 10.00 -9.42
C GLU A 77 17.62 8.73 -8.68
N ARG A 78 18.49 7.92 -9.26
CA ARG A 78 19.05 6.67 -8.73
C ARG A 78 17.93 5.67 -8.40
N THR A 79 17.62 5.46 -7.11
CA THR A 79 16.54 4.60 -6.62
C THR A 79 15.23 5.35 -6.42
N GLY A 80 15.21 6.65 -6.73
CA GLY A 80 14.06 7.52 -6.59
C GLY A 80 13.96 8.25 -5.25
N ASN A 81 12.82 8.89 -5.07
CA ASN A 81 12.42 9.61 -3.85
C ASN A 81 11.48 8.75 -3.00
N VAL A 82 11.04 9.28 -1.87
CA VAL A 82 9.94 8.65 -1.15
C VAL A 82 8.70 8.57 -2.04
N ASP A 83 8.06 7.42 -2.05
CA ASP A 83 6.78 7.21 -2.72
C ASP A 83 5.65 7.82 -1.88
N ILE A 84 5.07 8.93 -2.37
CA ILE A 84 3.97 9.61 -1.68
C ILE A 84 2.67 8.82 -1.70
N VAL A 85 2.49 7.88 -2.65
CA VAL A 85 1.34 6.97 -2.65
C VAL A 85 1.42 6.05 -1.45
N THR A 86 2.56 5.38 -1.28
CA THR A 86 2.79 4.50 -0.12
C THR A 86 2.69 5.28 1.19
N LEU A 87 3.33 6.44 1.31
CA LEU A 87 3.30 7.26 2.52
C LEU A 87 1.86 7.72 2.85
N GLY A 88 1.14 8.26 1.87
CA GLY A 88 -0.22 8.74 2.05
C GLY A 88 -1.18 7.63 2.45
N MET A 89 -1.08 6.47 1.82
CA MET A 89 -1.92 5.31 2.16
C MET A 89 -1.55 4.69 3.52
N ASN A 90 -0.28 4.73 3.92
CA ASN A 90 0.12 4.35 5.28
C ASN A 90 -0.54 5.26 6.32
N MET A 91 -0.52 6.58 6.11
CA MET A 91 -1.22 7.55 6.98
C MET A 91 -2.71 7.25 7.03
N TYR A 92 -3.35 7.07 5.88
CA TYR A 92 -4.78 6.75 5.79
C TYR A 92 -5.11 5.46 6.57
N SER A 93 -4.33 4.40 6.42
CA SER A 93 -4.54 3.13 7.13
C SER A 93 -4.43 3.25 8.66
N GLN A 94 -3.80 4.32 9.15
CA GLN A 94 -3.67 4.63 10.58
C GLN A 94 -4.67 5.73 11.04
N GLY A 95 -5.64 6.08 10.19
CA GLY A 95 -6.66 7.06 10.50
C GLY A 95 -6.20 8.52 10.39
N VAL A 96 -5.08 8.77 9.72
CA VAL A 96 -4.56 10.12 9.46
C VAL A 96 -4.86 10.50 8.02
N ASP A 97 -5.68 11.52 7.80
CA ASP A 97 -6.01 12.02 6.47
C ASP A 97 -4.82 12.76 5.84
N PRO A 98 -4.19 12.20 4.79
CA PRO A 98 -3.04 12.83 4.13
C PRO A 98 -3.44 14.02 3.24
N LYS A 99 -4.73 14.32 3.09
CA LYS A 99 -5.28 15.31 2.15
C LYS A 99 -4.94 15.01 0.68
N LEU A 100 -4.78 13.73 0.36
CA LEU A 100 -4.52 13.22 -0.99
C LEU A 100 -5.64 12.24 -1.35
N ASP A 101 -6.07 12.28 -2.60
CA ASP A 101 -7.09 11.38 -3.12
C ASP A 101 -6.45 10.30 -4.01
N PHE A 102 -6.47 9.07 -3.54
CA PHE A 102 -6.01 7.88 -4.25
C PHE A 102 -7.15 6.89 -4.54
N SER A 103 -8.40 7.35 -4.50
CA SER A 103 -9.58 6.50 -4.68
C SER A 103 -9.71 5.92 -6.09
N ASP A 104 -8.99 6.47 -7.08
CA ASP A 104 -8.87 5.91 -8.43
C ASP A 104 -7.41 5.61 -8.76
N MET A 105 -6.81 4.71 -8.01
CA MET A 105 -5.42 4.29 -8.20
C MET A 105 -5.13 3.74 -9.60
N PRO A 106 -6.01 2.96 -10.25
CA PRO A 106 -5.77 2.51 -11.62
C PRO A 106 -5.54 3.67 -12.59
N HIS A 107 -6.35 4.73 -12.52
CA HIS A 107 -6.19 5.90 -13.37
C HIS A 107 -4.92 6.70 -13.05
N ILE A 108 -4.57 6.83 -11.78
CA ILE A 108 -3.30 7.47 -11.36
C ILE A 108 -2.09 6.72 -11.92
N CYS A 109 -2.12 5.37 -11.90
CA CYS A 109 -1.09 4.54 -12.52
C CYS A 109 -1.00 4.77 -14.03
N GLU A 110 -2.14 4.82 -14.73
CA GLU A 110 -2.19 5.07 -16.18
C GLU A 110 -1.56 6.43 -16.53
N ILE A 111 -1.95 7.51 -15.85
CA ILE A 111 -1.38 8.85 -16.05
C ILE A 111 0.13 8.84 -15.81
N TYR A 112 0.58 8.22 -14.71
CA TYR A 112 2.01 8.13 -14.42
C TYR A 112 2.78 7.40 -15.51
N GLU A 113 2.27 6.25 -15.95
CA GLU A 113 2.89 5.43 -16.99
C GLU A 113 2.92 6.14 -18.35
N GLU A 114 1.86 6.86 -18.70
CA GLU A 114 1.80 7.68 -19.92
C GLU A 114 2.80 8.84 -19.89
N CYS A 115 2.86 9.58 -18.77
CA CYS A 115 3.72 10.75 -18.65
C CYS A 115 5.21 10.39 -18.56
N THR A 116 5.55 9.27 -17.94
CA THR A 116 6.95 8.90 -17.67
C THR A 116 7.51 7.82 -18.59
N GLY A 117 6.66 7.05 -19.26
CA GLY A 117 7.03 5.83 -19.97
C GLY A 117 7.49 4.69 -19.08
N MET A 118 7.39 4.83 -17.75
CA MET A 118 7.80 3.83 -16.75
C MET A 118 6.59 3.08 -16.24
N LYS A 119 6.74 1.79 -15.93
CA LYS A 119 5.68 0.98 -15.36
C LYS A 119 5.70 1.03 -13.83
N VAL A 120 4.51 1.08 -13.22
CA VAL A 120 4.36 0.88 -11.77
C VAL A 120 4.72 -0.57 -11.44
N GLY A 121 5.56 -0.76 -10.42
CA GLY A 121 6.00 -2.10 -10.02
C GLY A 121 4.82 -2.98 -9.58
N GLU A 122 4.77 -4.23 -10.04
CA GLU A 122 3.67 -5.17 -9.72
C GLU A 122 3.45 -5.38 -8.22
N ARG A 123 4.47 -5.14 -7.40
CA ARG A 123 4.46 -5.28 -5.93
C ARG A 123 4.57 -3.95 -5.20
N SER A 124 4.43 -2.81 -5.89
CA SER A 124 4.38 -1.51 -5.24
C SER A 124 3.21 -1.46 -4.26
N PRO A 125 3.43 -1.05 -3.00
CA PRO A 125 2.36 -1.03 -2.01
C PRO A 125 1.12 -0.27 -2.52
N TYR A 126 -0.06 -0.80 -2.23
CA TYR A 126 -1.38 -0.26 -2.59
C TYR A 126 -1.70 -0.16 -4.08
N SER A 127 -0.71 0.02 -4.95
CA SER A 127 -0.87 0.32 -6.38
C SER A 127 -0.54 -0.84 -7.33
N GLY A 128 0.37 -1.71 -6.94
CA GLY A 128 0.85 -2.80 -7.79
C GLY A 128 -0.22 -3.85 -8.13
N ALA A 129 -0.10 -4.47 -9.28
CA ALA A 129 -1.07 -5.44 -9.77
C ALA A 129 -1.24 -6.68 -8.87
N LEU A 130 -0.24 -7.00 -8.03
CA LEU A 130 -0.22 -8.19 -7.18
C LEU A 130 -0.52 -7.92 -5.70
N VAL A 131 -0.70 -6.66 -5.29
CA VAL A 131 -0.73 -6.31 -3.84
C VAL A 131 -1.98 -6.82 -3.11
N PHE A 132 -3.07 -7.08 -3.81
CA PHE A 132 -4.28 -7.68 -3.25
C PHE A 132 -4.45 -9.16 -3.62
N ALA A 133 -3.41 -9.79 -4.18
CA ALA A 133 -3.43 -11.18 -4.56
C ALA A 133 -2.94 -12.09 -3.43
N ALA A 134 -3.70 -13.15 -3.14
CA ALA A 134 -3.29 -14.23 -2.25
C ALA A 134 -3.09 -15.52 -3.04
N PHE A 135 -1.94 -16.17 -2.88
CA PHE A 135 -1.60 -17.40 -3.60
C PHE A 135 -1.76 -18.66 -2.75
N SER A 136 -1.54 -18.56 -1.45
CA SER A 136 -1.75 -19.69 -0.51
C SER A 136 -3.23 -19.94 -0.27
N GLY A 137 -3.65 -21.22 -0.36
CA GLY A 137 -5.04 -21.60 -0.13
C GLY A 137 -5.55 -21.26 1.28
N SER A 138 -4.68 -21.29 2.29
CA SER A 138 -5.05 -20.89 3.66
C SER A 138 -5.29 -19.38 3.77
N HIS A 139 -4.51 -18.56 3.05
CA HIS A 139 -4.72 -17.11 3.03
C HIS A 139 -6.02 -16.76 2.28
N GLN A 140 -6.27 -17.41 1.15
CA GLN A 140 -7.51 -17.21 0.39
C GLN A 140 -8.76 -17.57 1.22
N ASP A 141 -8.71 -18.70 1.95
CA ASP A 141 -9.80 -19.11 2.86
C ASP A 141 -10.00 -18.10 4.00
N ALA A 142 -8.91 -17.58 4.58
CA ALA A 142 -8.99 -16.59 5.64
C ALA A 142 -9.57 -15.25 5.15
N ILE A 143 -9.17 -14.78 3.96
CA ILE A 143 -9.72 -13.57 3.34
C ILE A 143 -11.22 -13.75 3.07
N ALA A 144 -11.63 -14.87 2.45
CA ALA A 144 -13.03 -15.15 2.16
C ALA A 144 -13.89 -15.15 3.44
N LYS A 145 -13.42 -15.82 4.50
CA LYS A 145 -14.09 -15.82 5.80
C LYS A 145 -14.14 -14.46 6.44
N GLY A 146 -13.05 -13.69 6.35
CA GLY A 146 -12.96 -12.33 6.86
C GLY A 146 -13.94 -11.40 6.19
N MET A 147 -14.08 -11.46 4.86
CA MET A 147 -15.06 -10.69 4.11
C MET A 147 -16.48 -11.02 4.52
N HIS A 148 -16.86 -12.31 4.54
CA HIS A 148 -18.19 -12.73 4.99
C HIS A 148 -18.49 -12.28 6.43
N TRP A 149 -17.51 -12.39 7.34
CA TRP A 149 -17.69 -11.96 8.73
C TRP A 149 -17.88 -10.45 8.83
N ARG A 150 -17.08 -9.67 8.09
CA ARG A 150 -17.20 -8.21 8.04
C ARG A 150 -18.59 -7.81 7.55
N ASP A 151 -19.02 -8.32 6.41
CA ASP A 151 -20.31 -7.97 5.80
C ASP A 151 -21.50 -8.30 6.71
N ASP A 152 -21.40 -9.36 7.52
CA ASP A 152 -22.48 -9.80 8.44
C ASP A 152 -22.42 -9.10 9.82
N LYS A 153 -21.22 -8.81 10.35
CA LYS A 153 -21.03 -8.42 11.75
C LYS A 153 -20.46 -7.02 11.97
N ASP A 154 -19.64 -6.51 11.04
CA ASP A 154 -18.89 -5.26 11.24
C ASP A 154 -18.59 -4.55 9.92
N PRO A 155 -19.63 -4.11 9.19
CA PRO A 155 -19.48 -3.54 7.86
C PRO A 155 -18.73 -2.19 7.84
N ASP A 156 -18.70 -1.51 8.99
CA ASP A 156 -18.13 -0.17 9.10
C ASP A 156 -16.60 -0.16 9.34
N HIS A 157 -16.01 -1.33 9.67
CA HIS A 157 -14.58 -1.42 9.94
C HIS A 157 -13.90 -2.45 9.03
N TRP A 158 -12.68 -2.10 8.56
CA TRP A 158 -11.86 -3.02 7.81
C TRP A 158 -10.99 -3.87 8.74
N ASN A 159 -11.26 -5.17 8.78
CA ASN A 159 -10.55 -6.15 9.61
C ASN A 159 -10.32 -7.49 8.89
N VAL A 160 -10.30 -7.44 7.55
CA VAL A 160 -10.08 -8.64 6.73
C VAL A 160 -8.63 -9.08 6.81
N PRO A 161 -8.35 -10.34 7.18
CA PRO A 161 -6.99 -10.85 7.27
C PRO A 161 -6.21 -10.72 5.96
N TYR A 162 -4.90 -10.44 6.06
CA TYR A 162 -3.96 -10.31 4.93
C TYR A 162 -4.19 -9.13 3.98
N LEU A 163 -5.16 -8.28 4.24
CA LEU A 163 -5.42 -7.07 3.46
C LEU A 163 -5.34 -5.85 4.38
N PRO A 164 -4.36 -4.95 4.18
CA PRO A 164 -4.16 -3.80 5.07
C PRO A 164 -5.26 -2.74 4.95
N ILE A 165 -5.94 -2.69 3.79
CA ILE A 165 -7.06 -1.78 3.50
C ILE A 165 -8.11 -2.50 2.68
N ASP A 166 -9.29 -1.90 2.59
CA ASP A 166 -10.30 -2.29 1.62
C ASP A 166 -9.81 -1.94 0.20
N PRO A 167 -9.69 -2.91 -0.73
CA PRO A 167 -9.29 -2.61 -2.10
C PRO A 167 -10.17 -1.58 -2.79
N THR A 168 -11.43 -1.42 -2.39
CA THR A 168 -12.34 -0.41 -2.93
C THR A 168 -11.94 1.03 -2.57
N ASP A 169 -11.19 1.23 -1.49
CA ASP A 169 -10.65 2.54 -1.10
C ASP A 169 -9.68 3.11 -2.15
N VAL A 170 -9.09 2.24 -2.95
CA VAL A 170 -8.18 2.61 -4.05
C VAL A 170 -8.77 2.27 -5.44
N GLY A 171 -10.08 2.16 -5.56
CA GLY A 171 -10.76 1.88 -6.83
C GLY A 171 -10.53 0.49 -7.39
N ARG A 172 -10.12 -0.48 -6.55
CA ARG A 172 -9.88 -1.88 -6.94
C ARG A 172 -11.08 -2.75 -6.58
N ASN A 173 -11.18 -3.91 -7.23
CA ASN A 173 -12.28 -4.85 -7.01
C ASN A 173 -11.76 -6.14 -6.39
N TYR A 174 -12.42 -6.62 -5.33
CA TYR A 174 -12.09 -7.87 -4.66
C TYR A 174 -12.01 -9.08 -5.59
N ASP A 175 -13.04 -9.21 -6.44
CA ASP A 175 -13.26 -10.42 -7.22
C ASP A 175 -12.17 -10.66 -8.28
N ALA A 176 -11.54 -9.59 -8.75
CA ALA A 176 -10.50 -9.67 -9.77
C ALA A 176 -9.10 -9.77 -9.17
N ASP A 177 -8.87 -9.07 -8.06
CA ASP A 177 -7.51 -8.77 -7.58
C ASP A 177 -7.12 -9.53 -6.31
N VAL A 178 -8.09 -9.90 -5.47
CA VAL A 178 -7.83 -10.47 -4.15
C VAL A 178 -7.57 -11.97 -4.19
N ILE A 179 -8.38 -12.73 -4.92
CA ILE A 179 -8.26 -14.18 -5.00
C ILE A 179 -7.93 -14.63 -6.42
N ARG A 180 -6.67 -15.03 -6.63
CA ARG A 180 -6.19 -15.62 -7.89
C ARG A 180 -6.05 -17.11 -7.73
N ILE A 181 -6.62 -17.88 -8.65
CA ILE A 181 -6.47 -19.34 -8.70
C ILE A 181 -5.19 -19.67 -9.47
N ASN A 182 -4.32 -20.45 -8.85
CA ASN A 182 -3.11 -20.99 -9.44
C ASN A 182 -2.83 -22.40 -8.89
N SER A 183 -1.71 -23.00 -9.22
CA SER A 183 -1.30 -24.34 -8.75
C SER A 183 -1.20 -24.48 -7.21
N GLN A 184 -1.12 -23.35 -6.48
CA GLN A 184 -1.05 -23.34 -5.00
C GLN A 184 -2.42 -23.06 -4.35
N SER A 185 -3.44 -22.73 -5.15
CA SER A 185 -4.77 -22.42 -4.64
C SER A 185 -5.47 -23.69 -4.13
N GLY A 186 -5.92 -23.63 -2.89
CA GLY A 186 -6.68 -24.72 -2.25
C GLY A 186 -8.19 -24.63 -2.46
N LYS A 187 -8.93 -25.53 -1.79
CA LYS A 187 -10.39 -25.61 -1.83
C LYS A 187 -11.13 -24.32 -1.43
N GLY A 188 -10.52 -23.51 -0.56
CA GLY A 188 -11.10 -22.25 -0.08
C GLY A 188 -11.18 -21.20 -1.19
N GLY A 189 -10.08 -20.94 -1.90
CA GLY A 189 -10.04 -19.98 -2.99
C GLY A 189 -10.92 -20.37 -4.17
N VAL A 190 -10.88 -21.64 -4.57
CA VAL A 190 -11.76 -22.15 -5.65
C VAL A 190 -13.24 -22.04 -5.25
N GLY A 191 -13.58 -22.41 -4.01
CA GLY A 191 -14.93 -22.28 -3.48
C GLY A 191 -15.46 -20.87 -3.50
N TYR A 192 -14.65 -19.90 -3.05
CA TYR A 192 -15.01 -18.48 -3.06
C TYR A 192 -15.27 -17.95 -4.47
N ILE A 193 -14.40 -18.23 -5.43
CA ILE A 193 -14.60 -17.80 -6.82
C ILE A 193 -15.85 -18.42 -7.44
N LEU A 194 -16.13 -19.69 -7.17
CA LEU A 194 -17.34 -20.35 -7.66
C LEU A 194 -18.62 -19.71 -7.09
N GLU A 195 -18.58 -19.34 -5.81
CA GLU A 195 -19.71 -18.68 -5.15
C GLU A 195 -19.89 -17.24 -5.66
N THR A 196 -18.86 -16.42 -5.67
CA THR A 196 -18.95 -14.99 -6.01
C THR A 196 -19.14 -14.73 -7.50
N LYS A 197 -18.40 -15.44 -8.38
CA LYS A 197 -18.48 -15.20 -9.83
C LYS A 197 -19.52 -16.02 -10.56
N PHE A 198 -19.85 -17.21 -10.03
CA PHE A 198 -20.76 -18.13 -10.70
C PHE A 198 -22.03 -18.45 -9.89
N GLY A 199 -22.16 -17.90 -8.67
CA GLY A 199 -23.30 -18.16 -7.80
C GLY A 199 -23.40 -19.62 -7.31
N LEU A 200 -22.30 -20.38 -7.39
CA LEU A 200 -22.25 -21.80 -7.09
C LEU A 200 -21.76 -22.06 -5.67
N ASN A 201 -22.68 -22.17 -4.72
CA ASN A 201 -22.34 -22.54 -3.34
C ASN A 201 -22.27 -24.07 -3.21
N LEU A 202 -21.08 -24.64 -3.44
CA LEU A 202 -20.86 -26.08 -3.44
C LEU A 202 -20.71 -26.65 -2.02
N PRO A 203 -21.22 -27.86 -1.77
CA PRO A 203 -20.94 -28.59 -0.53
C PRO A 203 -19.44 -28.81 -0.30
N PRO A 204 -18.96 -28.93 0.96
CA PRO A 204 -17.53 -29.01 1.28
C PRO A 204 -16.73 -30.05 0.50
N LYS A 205 -17.28 -31.25 0.31
CA LYS A 205 -16.63 -32.31 -0.47
C LYS A 205 -16.50 -31.96 -1.96
N MET A 206 -17.48 -31.25 -2.52
CA MET A 206 -17.42 -30.81 -3.92
C MET A 206 -16.41 -29.65 -4.08
N ARG A 207 -16.35 -28.71 -3.13
CA ARG A 207 -15.33 -27.66 -3.11
C ARG A 207 -13.91 -28.26 -3.09
N GLU A 208 -13.73 -29.32 -2.30
CA GLU A 208 -12.43 -30.02 -2.22
C GLU A 208 -12.08 -30.72 -3.54
N ALA A 209 -13.02 -31.43 -4.14
CA ALA A 209 -12.82 -32.11 -5.44
C ALA A 209 -12.51 -31.09 -6.56
N MET A 210 -13.22 -29.95 -6.60
CA MET A 210 -12.94 -28.87 -7.55
C MET A 210 -11.59 -28.25 -7.33
N GLY A 211 -11.13 -28.08 -6.09
CA GLY A 211 -9.80 -27.60 -5.76
C GLY A 211 -8.69 -28.50 -6.33
N TYR A 212 -8.83 -29.82 -6.16
CA TYR A 212 -7.89 -30.77 -6.73
C TYR A 212 -7.93 -30.81 -8.26
N ALA A 213 -9.10 -30.76 -8.87
CA ALA A 213 -9.24 -30.73 -10.33
C ALA A 213 -8.61 -29.47 -10.93
N THR A 214 -8.84 -28.31 -10.33
CA THR A 214 -8.24 -27.02 -10.76
C THR A 214 -6.72 -27.07 -10.64
N LYS A 215 -6.21 -27.58 -9.52
CA LYS A 215 -4.76 -27.75 -9.32
C LYS A 215 -4.15 -28.66 -10.38
N ALA A 216 -4.72 -29.82 -10.65
CA ALA A 216 -4.23 -30.75 -11.64
C ALA A 216 -4.15 -30.12 -13.04
N VAL A 217 -5.16 -29.32 -13.43
CA VAL A 217 -5.16 -28.60 -14.71
C VAL A 217 -4.08 -27.51 -14.76
N SER A 218 -3.92 -26.77 -13.66
CA SER A 218 -2.91 -25.69 -13.54
C SER A 218 -1.49 -26.26 -13.60
N ASP A 219 -1.22 -27.35 -12.88
CA ASP A 219 0.09 -28.02 -12.88
C ASP A 219 0.45 -28.56 -14.29
N HIS A 220 -0.56 -29.07 -15.02
CA HIS A 220 -0.35 -29.56 -16.39
C HIS A 220 -0.11 -28.45 -17.42
N LYS A 221 -0.74 -27.28 -17.23
CA LYS A 221 -0.69 -26.15 -18.19
C LYS A 221 0.39 -25.14 -17.87
N HIS A 222 1.11 -25.29 -16.76
CA HIS A 222 2.10 -24.33 -16.25
C HIS A 222 1.55 -22.89 -16.16
N LYS A 223 0.28 -22.76 -15.75
CA LYS A 223 -0.42 -21.47 -15.63
C LYS A 223 -0.89 -21.25 -14.20
#